data_83220373977795c71ebf43fe29e6e687
#
_entry.id   83220373977795c71ebf43fe29e6e687
#
_cell.length_a   1.000
_cell.length_b   1.000
_cell.length_c   1.000
_cell.angle_alpha   90.00
_cell.angle_beta   90.00
_cell.angle_gamma   90.00
#
_symmetry.space_group_name_H-M   'P 1'
#
loop_
_entity.id
_entity.type
_entity.pdbx_description
1 polymer ?
#
loop_
_entity_poly.entity_id
_entity_poly.type
_entity_poly.pdbx_seq_one_letter_code
_entity_poly.pdbx_strand_id
1 'polypeptide(L)'
;MSINSKTPSYRSYWELGARAQAGIVWTMIRLQTQLIFSHKFVWFIMAILCYVGLVYAINYQQPVYDRMDPEDVYIAVMTMPLLVLAVYLNMQAIVTEKEQRTLEVMFTTAGSRYKVWLTRLGTLNGLLCALTFCLSILVFYTFMDFSILGMTWNTYVTLFFVGNLTLYFAVRMRSGLGAGMVTAVILFLHMISAGIFDYGDTRYFLFFNPYDIPDQMDPQLWDIWMLQNRLGVFGLGLVMLFFA
;
A
#
# COMPACT_ATOMS: atom_id res chain seq x y z
N MET A 1 36.40 39.33 29.51
CA MET A 1 35.05 39.27 28.97
C MET A 1 34.76 37.80 28.63
N SER A 2 34.17 37.04 29.57
CA SER A 2 33.98 35.59 29.44
C SER A 2 32.68 35.36 28.69
N ILE A 3 32.78 34.82 27.47
CA ILE A 3 31.63 34.41 26.66
C ILE A 3 31.09 33.13 27.29
N ASN A 4 30.00 33.27 28.05
CA ASN A 4 29.29 32.17 28.66
C ASN A 4 28.48 31.46 27.54
N SER A 5 29.12 30.54 26.81
CA SER A 5 28.48 29.69 25.83
C SER A 5 27.59 28.67 26.53
N LYS A 6 26.37 29.07 26.90
CA LYS A 6 25.33 28.10 27.26
C LYS A 6 25.06 27.23 26.01
N THR A 7 25.71 26.06 25.96
CA THR A 7 25.30 25.02 25.02
C THR A 7 23.80 24.76 25.22
N PRO A 8 22.98 24.87 24.19
CA PRO A 8 21.55 24.56 24.29
C PRO A 8 21.42 23.12 24.78
N SER A 9 20.85 22.90 25.96
CA SER A 9 20.53 21.57 26.46
C SER A 9 19.46 20.98 25.53
N TYR A 10 19.88 20.06 24.66
CA TYR A 10 18.94 19.28 23.82
C TYR A 10 18.10 18.40 24.74
N ARG A 11 16.84 18.78 24.96
CA ARG A 11 15.88 17.93 25.66
C ARG A 11 15.65 16.66 24.84
N SER A 12 15.74 15.53 25.50
CA SER A 12 15.39 14.24 24.88
C SER A 12 13.94 14.26 24.40
N TYR A 13 13.63 13.59 23.29
CA TYR A 13 12.26 13.47 22.75
C TYR A 13 11.23 13.04 23.84
N TRP A 14 11.67 12.19 24.78
CA TRP A 14 10.83 11.69 25.87
C TRP A 14 10.55 12.71 26.98
N GLU A 15 11.33 13.78 27.04
CA GLU A 15 11.14 14.88 27.98
C GLU A 15 10.19 15.96 27.42
N LEU A 16 9.80 15.81 26.14
CA LEU A 16 8.85 16.69 25.48
C LEU A 16 7.43 16.27 25.85
N GLY A 17 6.58 17.23 26.19
CA GLY A 17 5.15 16.96 26.42
C GLY A 17 4.48 16.37 25.19
N ALA A 18 3.39 15.61 25.39
CA ALA A 18 2.66 14.88 24.34
C ALA A 18 2.29 15.77 23.12
N ARG A 19 1.95 17.05 23.36
CA ARG A 19 1.61 18.01 22.29
C ARG A 19 2.82 18.34 21.40
N ALA A 20 4.01 18.46 21.99
CA ALA A 20 5.23 18.72 21.22
C ALA A 20 5.66 17.47 20.43
N GLN A 21 5.53 16.28 21.03
CA GLN A 21 5.78 15.00 20.34
C GLN A 21 4.83 14.83 19.13
N ALA A 22 3.54 15.08 19.31
CA ALA A 22 2.56 15.04 18.21
C ALA A 22 2.89 16.07 17.12
N GLY A 23 3.34 17.27 17.47
CA GLY A 23 3.77 18.28 16.50
C GLY A 23 4.97 17.85 15.67
N ILE A 24 5.95 17.18 16.29
CA ILE A 24 7.12 16.63 15.58
C ILE A 24 6.69 15.51 14.61
N VAL A 25 5.87 14.58 15.07
CA VAL A 25 5.34 13.49 14.22
C VAL A 25 4.55 14.05 13.06
N TRP A 26 3.66 15.02 13.31
CA TRP A 26 2.89 15.68 12.25
C TRP A 26 3.77 16.36 11.21
N THR A 27 4.81 17.08 11.66
CA THR A 27 5.78 17.71 10.75
C THR A 27 6.53 16.67 9.92
N MET A 28 6.93 15.55 10.52
CA MET A 28 7.57 14.44 9.80
C MET A 28 6.63 13.83 8.76
N ILE A 29 5.36 13.56 9.12
CA ILE A 29 4.35 13.05 8.18
C ILE A 29 4.16 14.03 7.02
N ARG A 30 4.01 15.33 7.32
CA ARG A 30 3.83 16.36 6.29
C ARG A 30 5.01 16.41 5.32
N LEU A 31 6.24 16.39 5.84
CA LEU A 31 7.45 16.38 4.99
C LEU A 31 7.53 15.11 4.14
N GLN A 32 7.27 13.94 4.72
CA GLN A 32 7.25 12.69 3.98
C GLN A 32 6.16 12.68 2.89
N THR A 33 4.97 13.18 3.21
CA THR A 33 3.88 13.31 2.25
C THR A 33 4.28 14.24 1.09
N GLN A 34 4.91 15.39 1.37
CA GLN A 34 5.40 16.30 0.32
C GLN A 34 6.46 15.65 -0.58
N LEU A 35 7.33 14.80 -0.03
CA LEU A 35 8.32 14.06 -0.82
C LEU A 35 7.66 13.00 -1.71
N ILE A 36 6.60 12.34 -1.24
CA ILE A 36 5.84 11.33 -1.99
C ILE A 36 4.98 12.01 -3.06
N PHE A 37 4.31 13.13 -2.74
CA PHE A 37 3.50 13.93 -3.65
C PHE A 37 4.36 14.75 -4.64
N SER A 38 5.27 14.06 -5.34
CA SER A 38 5.96 14.65 -6.49
C SER A 38 4.99 14.83 -7.67
N HIS A 39 5.38 15.63 -8.67
CA HIS A 39 4.59 15.77 -9.91
C HIS A 39 4.24 14.42 -10.55
N LYS A 40 5.11 13.42 -10.45
CA LYS A 40 4.90 12.07 -10.98
C LYS A 40 3.75 11.34 -10.28
N PHE A 41 3.62 11.53 -8.96
CA PHE A 41 2.53 10.92 -8.18
C PHE A 41 1.16 11.47 -8.59
N VAL A 42 1.05 12.79 -8.81
CA VAL A 42 -0.20 13.42 -9.25
C VAL A 42 -0.64 12.86 -10.61
N TRP A 43 0.29 12.74 -11.56
CA TRP A 43 0.01 12.11 -12.86
C TRP A 43 -0.43 10.65 -12.72
N PHE A 44 0.15 9.93 -11.77
CA PHE A 44 -0.22 8.54 -11.52
C PHE A 44 -1.66 8.43 -10.99
N ILE A 45 -2.05 9.26 -10.04
CA ILE A 45 -3.44 9.32 -9.55
C ILE A 45 -4.41 9.72 -10.68
N MET A 46 -4.04 10.71 -11.50
CA MET A 46 -4.86 11.08 -12.66
C MET A 46 -5.02 9.91 -13.63
N ALA A 47 -3.98 9.13 -13.88
CA ALA A 47 -4.05 7.94 -14.73
C ALA A 47 -5.00 6.87 -14.14
N ILE A 48 -4.97 6.63 -12.82
CA ILE A 48 -5.91 5.72 -12.15
C ILE A 48 -7.35 6.23 -12.31
N LEU A 49 -7.60 7.51 -12.06
CA LEU A 49 -8.95 8.08 -12.19
C LEU A 49 -9.45 8.02 -13.65
N CYS A 50 -8.58 8.30 -14.62
CA CYS A 50 -8.92 8.14 -16.05
C CYS A 50 -9.22 6.68 -16.40
N TYR A 51 -8.44 5.73 -15.87
CA TYR A 51 -8.68 4.31 -16.07
C TYR A 51 -10.04 3.89 -15.51
N VAL A 52 -10.33 4.24 -14.24
CA VAL A 52 -11.61 3.93 -13.60
C VAL A 52 -12.78 4.56 -14.36
N GLY A 53 -12.64 5.82 -14.79
CA GLY A 53 -13.65 6.52 -15.58
C GLY A 53 -13.89 5.85 -16.94
N LEU A 54 -12.82 5.36 -17.59
CA LEU A 54 -12.92 4.64 -18.85
C LEU A 54 -13.63 3.29 -18.68
N VAL A 55 -13.23 2.51 -17.66
CA VAL A 55 -13.89 1.23 -17.33
C VAL A 55 -15.37 1.46 -17.01
N TYR A 56 -15.68 2.49 -16.22
CA TYR A 56 -17.06 2.86 -15.91
C TYR A 56 -17.85 3.19 -17.19
N ALA A 57 -17.30 4.00 -18.09
CA ALA A 57 -17.97 4.38 -19.34
C ALA A 57 -18.23 3.16 -20.23
N ILE A 58 -17.29 2.23 -20.32
CA ILE A 58 -17.47 0.97 -21.08
C ILE A 58 -18.55 0.12 -20.41
N ASN A 59 -18.48 -0.09 -19.11
CA ASN A 59 -19.43 -0.90 -18.34
C ASN A 59 -20.86 -0.33 -18.42
N TYR A 60 -20.99 0.99 -18.40
CA TYR A 60 -22.30 1.66 -18.52
C TYR A 60 -22.95 1.49 -19.90
N GLN A 61 -22.16 1.37 -20.98
CA GLN A 61 -22.65 1.15 -22.33
C GLN A 61 -23.09 -0.30 -22.58
N GLN A 62 -22.71 -1.24 -21.72
CA GLN A 62 -23.11 -2.64 -21.84
C GLN A 62 -24.56 -2.85 -21.38
N PRO A 63 -25.26 -3.83 -21.95
CA PRO A 63 -26.55 -4.29 -21.44
C PRO A 63 -26.44 -4.68 -19.96
N VAL A 64 -27.53 -4.53 -19.21
CA VAL A 64 -27.52 -4.75 -17.76
C VAL A 64 -27.03 -6.15 -17.36
N TYR A 65 -27.27 -7.16 -18.20
CA TYR A 65 -26.83 -8.55 -17.96
C TYR A 65 -25.37 -8.83 -18.30
N ASP A 66 -24.70 -7.91 -19.01
CA ASP A 66 -23.28 -8.00 -19.40
C ASP A 66 -22.40 -7.04 -18.57
N ARG A 67 -22.98 -6.38 -17.56
CA ARG A 67 -22.21 -5.48 -16.69
C ARG A 67 -21.33 -6.29 -15.77
N MET A 68 -20.20 -5.67 -15.39
CA MET A 68 -19.21 -6.27 -14.48
C MET A 68 -19.85 -6.70 -13.16
N ASP A 69 -19.58 -7.92 -12.76
CA ASP A 69 -19.95 -8.47 -11.47
C ASP A 69 -19.02 -7.96 -10.34
N PRO A 70 -19.40 -8.12 -9.06
CA PRO A 70 -18.59 -7.67 -7.92
C PRO A 70 -17.15 -8.19 -7.93
N GLU A 71 -16.96 -9.42 -8.39
CA GLU A 71 -15.67 -10.08 -8.53
C GLU A 71 -14.77 -9.37 -9.55
N ASP A 72 -15.31 -9.03 -10.71
CA ASP A 72 -14.60 -8.30 -11.76
C ASP A 72 -14.21 -6.89 -11.33
N VAL A 73 -15.14 -6.19 -10.68
CA VAL A 73 -14.89 -4.85 -10.13
C VAL A 73 -13.78 -4.89 -9.07
N TYR A 74 -13.79 -5.90 -8.20
CA TYR A 74 -12.74 -6.07 -7.19
C TYR A 74 -11.36 -6.25 -7.82
N ILE A 75 -11.24 -7.10 -8.83
CA ILE A 75 -9.95 -7.37 -9.47
C ILE A 75 -9.55 -6.21 -10.37
N ALA A 76 -10.37 -5.87 -11.38
CA ALA A 76 -9.99 -4.95 -12.43
C ALA A 76 -9.96 -3.50 -11.97
N VAL A 77 -10.93 -3.06 -11.17
CA VAL A 77 -11.07 -1.65 -10.81
C VAL A 77 -10.35 -1.31 -9.51
N MET A 78 -10.39 -2.20 -8.51
CA MET A 78 -9.79 -1.95 -7.21
C MET A 78 -8.36 -2.48 -7.13
N THR A 79 -8.16 -3.78 -7.33
CA THR A 79 -6.90 -4.43 -7.00
C THR A 79 -5.79 -4.09 -7.99
N MET A 80 -6.01 -4.21 -9.30
CA MET A 80 -4.96 -4.04 -10.30
C MET A 80 -4.36 -2.64 -10.34
N PRO A 81 -5.12 -1.53 -10.43
CA PRO A 81 -4.52 -0.20 -10.49
C PRO A 81 -3.82 0.20 -9.18
N LEU A 82 -4.39 -0.20 -8.03
CA LEU A 82 -3.78 0.07 -6.73
C LEU A 82 -2.54 -0.79 -6.47
N LEU A 83 -2.46 -2.01 -7.03
CA LEU A 83 -1.28 -2.86 -6.95
C LEU A 83 -0.09 -2.20 -7.65
N VAL A 84 -0.29 -1.66 -8.85
CA VAL A 84 0.75 -0.91 -9.56
C VAL A 84 1.16 0.32 -8.74
N LEU A 85 0.19 1.02 -8.12
CA LEU A 85 0.48 2.15 -7.23
C LEU A 85 1.29 1.71 -5.99
N ALA A 86 0.94 0.59 -5.35
CA ALA A 86 1.65 0.08 -4.18
C ALA A 86 3.11 -0.25 -4.50
N VAL A 87 3.37 -0.92 -5.62
CA VAL A 87 4.71 -1.18 -6.13
C VAL A 87 5.45 0.13 -6.39
N TYR A 88 4.84 1.07 -7.12
CA TYR A 88 5.44 2.36 -7.44
C TYR A 88 5.84 3.15 -6.19
N LEU A 89 4.93 3.30 -5.21
CA LEU A 89 5.19 4.04 -3.98
C LEU A 89 6.37 3.46 -3.18
N ASN A 90 6.42 2.13 -3.06
CA ASN A 90 7.48 1.46 -2.33
C ASN A 90 8.83 1.45 -3.08
N MET A 91 8.81 1.44 -4.41
CA MET A 91 10.00 1.68 -5.22
C MET A 91 10.57 3.09 -4.98
N GLN A 92 9.73 4.11 -5.03
CA GLN A 92 10.13 5.51 -4.86
C GLN A 92 10.67 5.78 -3.45
N ALA A 93 10.19 5.05 -2.45
CA ALA A 93 10.65 5.19 -1.09
C ALA A 93 12.18 5.12 -0.95
N ILE A 94 12.86 4.34 -1.77
CA ILE A 94 14.32 4.15 -1.70
C ILE A 94 15.07 5.00 -2.72
N VAL A 95 14.50 5.18 -3.92
CA VAL A 95 15.14 5.98 -4.98
C VAL A 95 15.34 7.42 -4.54
N THR A 96 14.30 8.02 -3.94
CA THR A 96 14.33 9.41 -3.47
C THR A 96 15.42 9.66 -2.42
N GLU A 97 15.70 8.69 -1.55
CA GLU A 97 16.73 8.82 -0.52
C GLU A 97 18.15 8.80 -1.10
N LYS A 98 18.37 7.93 -2.08
CA LYS A 98 19.67 7.78 -2.70
C LYS A 98 20.04 9.01 -3.56
N GLU A 99 19.06 9.57 -4.25
CA GLU A 99 19.25 10.75 -5.11
C GLU A 99 19.49 12.04 -4.31
N GLN A 100 18.84 12.18 -3.15
CA GLN A 100 18.89 13.43 -2.38
C GLN A 100 20.00 13.47 -1.31
N ARG A 101 20.76 12.39 -1.08
CA ARG A 101 21.77 12.26 0.02
C ARG A 101 21.22 12.69 1.39
N THR A 102 19.90 12.75 1.53
CA THR A 102 19.20 13.26 2.72
C THR A 102 19.28 12.29 3.89
N LEU A 103 19.61 11.03 3.66
CA LEU A 103 19.78 10.02 4.72
C LEU A 103 20.79 10.44 5.78
N GLU A 104 21.97 10.93 5.38
CA GLU A 104 23.02 11.33 6.32
C GLU A 104 22.58 12.52 7.19
N VAL A 105 21.90 13.51 6.57
CA VAL A 105 21.42 14.70 7.29
C VAL A 105 20.26 14.36 8.23
N MET A 106 19.33 13.50 7.80
CA MET A 106 18.20 13.09 8.63
C MET A 106 18.64 12.19 9.80
N PHE A 107 19.63 11.33 9.62
CA PHE A 107 20.14 10.47 10.68
C PHE A 107 20.95 11.21 11.73
N THR A 108 21.61 12.30 11.37
CA THR A 108 22.35 13.14 12.32
C THR A 108 21.42 14.05 13.12
N THR A 109 20.28 14.47 12.55
CA THR A 109 19.37 15.45 13.18
C THR A 109 18.26 14.79 14.01
N ALA A 110 17.79 13.59 13.65
CA ALA A 110 16.60 12.97 14.26
C ALA A 110 16.88 12.11 15.52
N GLY A 111 18.13 11.97 15.95
CA GLY A 111 18.49 11.22 17.16
C GLY A 111 18.20 9.71 17.16
N SER A 112 17.43 9.18 16.22
CA SER A 112 17.13 7.76 16.09
C SER A 112 16.70 7.39 14.66
N ARG A 113 17.47 6.52 14.01
CA ARG A 113 17.22 6.00 12.67
C ARG A 113 15.84 5.30 12.57
N TYR A 114 15.49 4.53 13.60
CA TYR A 114 14.24 3.76 13.64
C TYR A 114 12.98 4.63 13.60
N LYS A 115 12.99 5.81 14.24
CA LYS A 115 11.84 6.72 14.25
C LYS A 115 11.54 7.26 12.85
N VAL A 116 12.57 7.67 12.13
CA VAL A 116 12.43 8.18 10.75
C VAL A 116 11.88 7.10 9.83
N TRP A 117 12.47 5.90 9.90
CA TRP A 117 12.00 4.75 9.12
C TRP A 117 10.56 4.38 9.44
N LEU A 118 10.22 4.23 10.72
CA LEU A 118 8.87 3.87 11.14
C LEU A 118 7.84 4.92 10.71
N THR A 119 8.15 6.20 10.85
CA THR A 119 7.26 7.29 10.41
C THR A 119 7.05 7.24 8.91
N ARG A 120 8.10 6.98 8.14
CA ARG A 120 8.01 6.89 6.69
C ARG A 120 7.16 5.70 6.24
N LEU A 121 7.43 4.51 6.78
CA LEU A 121 6.67 3.31 6.48
C LEU A 121 5.21 3.47 6.87
N GLY A 122 4.95 4.06 8.04
CA GLY A 122 3.61 4.40 8.49
C GLY A 122 2.91 5.39 7.56
N THR A 123 3.62 6.41 7.06
CA THR A 123 3.08 7.39 6.11
C THR A 123 2.75 6.73 4.75
N LEU A 124 3.64 5.89 4.21
CA LEU A 124 3.41 5.16 2.94
C LEU A 124 2.19 4.24 3.04
N ASN A 125 2.16 3.40 4.07
CA ASN A 125 1.04 2.47 4.27
C ASN A 125 -0.26 3.19 4.62
N GLY A 126 -0.20 4.28 5.41
CA GLY A 126 -1.35 5.12 5.71
C GLY A 126 -1.91 5.82 4.47
N LEU A 127 -1.03 6.34 3.59
CA LEU A 127 -1.42 6.93 2.31
C LEU A 127 -2.08 5.89 1.40
N LEU A 128 -1.49 4.70 1.29
CA LEU A 128 -2.05 3.61 0.49
C LEU A 128 -3.42 3.19 1.02
N CYS A 129 -3.59 3.07 2.33
CA CYS A 129 -4.88 2.79 2.96
C CYS A 129 -5.92 3.88 2.65
N ALA A 130 -5.54 5.16 2.78
CA ALA A 130 -6.43 6.27 2.49
C ALA A 130 -6.86 6.32 1.01
N LEU A 131 -5.93 6.06 0.09
CA LEU A 131 -6.24 6.00 -1.35
C LEU A 131 -7.16 4.81 -1.67
N THR A 132 -6.92 3.65 -1.07
CA THR A 132 -7.78 2.47 -1.22
C THR A 132 -9.20 2.79 -0.71
N PHE A 133 -9.32 3.45 0.44
CA PHE A 133 -10.60 3.86 1.00
C PHE A 133 -11.32 4.87 0.10
N CYS A 134 -10.62 5.90 -0.39
CA CYS A 134 -11.20 6.88 -1.31
C CYS A 134 -11.67 6.24 -2.61
N LEU A 135 -10.89 5.29 -3.16
CA LEU A 135 -11.29 4.57 -4.36
C LEU A 135 -12.48 3.64 -4.09
N SER A 136 -12.53 2.98 -2.92
CA SER A 136 -13.69 2.16 -2.51
C SER A 136 -14.98 2.99 -2.46
N ILE A 137 -14.91 4.22 -1.93
CA ILE A 137 -16.06 5.14 -1.94
C ILE A 137 -16.47 5.47 -3.38
N LEU A 138 -15.49 5.82 -4.24
CA LEU A 138 -15.78 6.13 -5.64
C LEU A 138 -16.46 4.96 -6.35
N VAL A 139 -15.93 3.75 -6.19
CA VAL A 139 -16.47 2.53 -6.84
C VAL A 139 -17.84 2.19 -6.29
N PHE A 140 -18.11 2.38 -5.01
CA PHE A 140 -19.42 2.21 -4.41
C PHE A 140 -20.50 3.07 -5.10
N TYR A 141 -20.19 4.35 -5.36
CA TYR A 141 -21.15 5.26 -5.99
C TYR A 141 -21.25 5.09 -7.52
N THR A 142 -20.28 4.46 -8.17
CA THR A 142 -20.23 4.38 -9.64
C THR A 142 -20.61 3.01 -10.18
N PHE A 143 -20.22 1.92 -9.52
CA PHE A 143 -20.41 0.57 -10.07
C PHE A 143 -21.54 -0.19 -9.37
N MET A 144 -21.46 -0.35 -8.05
CA MET A 144 -22.42 -1.17 -7.30
C MET A 144 -22.31 -1.00 -5.78
N ASP A 145 -23.35 -1.41 -5.08
CA ASP A 145 -23.41 -1.41 -3.61
C ASP A 145 -22.59 -2.56 -3.03
N PHE A 146 -21.69 -2.26 -2.09
CA PHE A 146 -20.93 -3.23 -1.29
C PHE A 146 -20.51 -2.60 0.05
N SER A 147 -19.95 -3.41 0.95
CA SER A 147 -19.36 -2.88 2.18
C SER A 147 -18.06 -2.11 1.87
N ILE A 148 -18.08 -0.78 1.96
CA ILE A 148 -16.91 0.09 1.69
C ILE A 148 -15.72 -0.34 2.55
N LEU A 149 -15.94 -0.60 3.86
CA LEU A 149 -14.87 -1.04 4.77
C LEU A 149 -14.36 -2.44 4.42
N GLY A 150 -15.27 -3.35 4.04
CA GLY A 150 -14.92 -4.71 3.60
C GLY A 150 -14.06 -4.67 2.34
N MET A 151 -14.48 -3.92 1.32
CA MET A 151 -13.73 -3.73 0.07
C MET A 151 -12.35 -3.11 0.35
N THR A 152 -12.31 -2.04 1.17
CA THR A 152 -11.05 -1.40 1.56
C THR A 152 -10.11 -2.36 2.24
N TRP A 153 -10.59 -3.13 3.24
CA TRP A 153 -9.78 -4.08 3.97
C TRP A 153 -9.24 -5.19 3.07
N ASN A 154 -10.11 -5.80 2.28
CA ASN A 154 -9.73 -6.89 1.39
C ASN A 154 -8.69 -6.47 0.36
N THR A 155 -8.86 -5.29 -0.24
CA THR A 155 -7.89 -4.75 -1.19
C THR A 155 -6.60 -4.33 -0.48
N TYR A 156 -6.70 -3.56 0.61
CA TYR A 156 -5.54 -3.01 1.31
C TYR A 156 -4.58 -4.08 1.82
N VAL A 157 -5.08 -5.19 2.35
CA VAL A 157 -4.22 -6.27 2.87
C VAL A 157 -3.32 -6.84 1.77
N THR A 158 -3.84 -7.08 0.58
CA THR A 158 -3.06 -7.53 -0.57
C THR A 158 -2.01 -6.49 -1.00
N LEU A 159 -2.42 -5.23 -1.07
CA LEU A 159 -1.51 -4.12 -1.41
C LEU A 159 -0.42 -3.91 -0.36
N PHE A 160 -0.76 -4.06 0.92
CA PHE A 160 0.20 -3.99 2.03
C PHE A 160 1.29 -5.06 1.90
N PHE A 161 0.91 -6.30 1.60
CA PHE A 161 1.89 -7.36 1.37
C PHE A 161 2.77 -7.05 0.17
N VAL A 162 2.18 -6.74 -1.00
CA VAL A 162 2.92 -6.48 -2.24
C VAL A 162 3.84 -5.25 -2.10
N GLY A 163 3.35 -4.20 -1.47
CA GLY A 163 4.15 -3.01 -1.18
C GLY A 163 5.37 -3.32 -0.32
N ASN A 164 5.18 -4.07 0.79
CA ASN A 164 6.28 -4.44 1.68
C ASN A 164 7.24 -5.47 1.04
N LEU A 165 6.75 -6.37 0.18
CA LEU A 165 7.59 -7.24 -0.64
C LEU A 165 8.49 -6.43 -1.58
N THR A 166 7.91 -5.42 -2.25
CA THR A 166 8.67 -4.50 -3.11
C THR A 166 9.72 -3.74 -2.31
N LEU A 167 9.35 -3.23 -1.13
CA LEU A 167 10.26 -2.52 -0.24
C LEU A 167 11.43 -3.41 0.20
N TYR A 168 11.15 -4.66 0.59
CA TYR A 168 12.17 -5.64 0.96
C TYR A 168 13.22 -5.82 -0.14
N PHE A 169 12.78 -6.00 -1.40
CA PHE A 169 13.72 -6.10 -2.52
C PHE A 169 14.41 -4.77 -2.81
N ALA A 170 13.73 -3.65 -2.69
CA ALA A 170 14.31 -2.34 -2.95
C ALA A 170 15.47 -2.02 -1.99
N VAL A 171 15.35 -2.39 -0.71
CA VAL A 171 16.42 -2.27 0.28
C VAL A 171 17.59 -3.18 -0.08
N ARG A 172 17.32 -4.45 -0.41
CA ARG A 172 18.36 -5.45 -0.70
C ARG A 172 19.12 -5.16 -2.01
N MET A 173 18.40 -4.84 -3.07
CA MET A 173 18.97 -4.58 -4.39
C MET A 173 19.51 -3.17 -4.55
N ARG A 174 19.23 -2.27 -3.62
CA ARG A 174 19.56 -0.83 -3.70
C ARG A 174 19.10 -0.18 -5.01
N SER A 175 18.04 -0.71 -5.60
CA SER A 175 17.48 -0.29 -6.89
C SER A 175 15.95 -0.42 -6.81
N GLY A 176 15.25 0.72 -6.93
CA GLY A 176 13.78 0.72 -6.95
C GLY A 176 13.24 -0.02 -8.19
N LEU A 177 13.78 0.28 -9.37
CA LEU A 177 13.34 -0.36 -10.63
C LEU A 177 13.55 -1.88 -10.58
N GLY A 178 14.75 -2.32 -10.17
CA GLY A 178 15.05 -3.74 -10.03
C GLY A 178 14.11 -4.45 -9.06
N ALA A 179 13.79 -3.81 -7.93
CA ALA A 179 12.85 -4.35 -6.95
C ALA A 179 11.44 -4.50 -7.53
N GLY A 180 10.95 -3.48 -8.25
CA GLY A 180 9.65 -3.56 -8.92
C GLY A 180 9.58 -4.68 -9.94
N MET A 181 10.63 -4.87 -10.74
CA MET A 181 10.71 -5.96 -11.71
C MET A 181 10.71 -7.32 -11.03
N VAL A 182 11.51 -7.51 -9.97
CA VAL A 182 11.55 -8.78 -9.22
C VAL A 182 10.19 -9.06 -8.57
N THR A 183 9.56 -8.05 -7.97
CA THR A 183 8.21 -8.19 -7.41
C THR A 183 7.22 -8.61 -8.49
N ALA A 184 7.21 -7.95 -9.65
CA ALA A 184 6.32 -8.29 -10.76
C ALA A 184 6.53 -9.74 -11.24
N VAL A 185 7.78 -10.18 -11.37
CA VAL A 185 8.10 -11.56 -11.74
C VAL A 185 7.58 -12.57 -10.70
N ILE A 186 7.77 -12.29 -9.40
CA ILE A 186 7.27 -13.17 -8.33
C ILE A 186 5.74 -13.27 -8.37
N LEU A 187 5.04 -12.14 -8.52
CA LEU A 187 3.58 -12.12 -8.60
C LEU A 187 3.09 -12.87 -9.85
N PHE A 188 3.74 -12.67 -10.98
CA PHE A 188 3.42 -13.38 -12.24
C PHE A 188 3.63 -14.89 -12.10
N LEU A 189 4.76 -15.33 -11.53
CA LEU A 189 5.02 -16.74 -11.25
C LEU A 189 4.00 -17.32 -10.27
N HIS A 190 3.58 -16.56 -9.27
CA HIS A 190 2.52 -16.97 -8.34
C HIS A 190 1.19 -17.18 -9.06
N MET A 191 0.81 -16.29 -9.98
CA MET A 191 -0.41 -16.46 -10.79
C MET A 191 -0.33 -17.68 -11.71
N ILE A 192 0.80 -17.90 -12.38
CA ILE A 192 1.00 -19.08 -13.21
C ILE A 192 0.91 -20.36 -12.36
N SER A 193 1.57 -20.38 -11.20
CA SER A 193 1.55 -21.55 -10.32
C SER A 193 0.13 -21.84 -9.80
N ALA A 194 -0.68 -20.82 -9.55
CA ALA A 194 -2.07 -20.98 -9.16
C ALA A 194 -2.89 -21.67 -10.24
N GLY A 195 -2.68 -21.31 -11.51
CA GLY A 195 -3.36 -21.98 -12.65
C GLY A 195 -2.84 -23.40 -12.90
N ILE A 196 -1.54 -23.69 -12.70
CA ILE A 196 -0.98 -25.03 -12.90
C ILE A 196 -1.41 -26.02 -11.80
N PHE A 197 -1.42 -25.57 -10.56
CA PHE A 197 -1.71 -26.41 -9.38
C PHE A 197 -3.15 -26.30 -8.90
N ASP A 198 -3.99 -25.55 -9.58
CA ASP A 198 -5.42 -25.38 -9.31
C ASP A 198 -5.72 -24.94 -7.86
N TYR A 199 -4.93 -23.99 -7.34
CA TYR A 199 -5.16 -23.44 -6.00
C TYR A 199 -5.68 -21.99 -6.03
N GLY A 200 -6.04 -21.48 -7.20
CA GLY A 200 -6.56 -20.11 -7.37
C GLY A 200 -7.80 -19.81 -6.53
N ASP A 201 -8.69 -20.79 -6.39
CA ASP A 201 -9.93 -20.66 -5.61
C ASP A 201 -9.77 -21.11 -4.15
N THR A 202 -8.53 -21.24 -3.68
CA THR A 202 -8.25 -21.66 -2.32
C THR A 202 -7.86 -20.48 -1.44
N ARG A 203 -8.08 -20.62 -0.12
CA ARG A 203 -7.65 -19.62 0.89
C ARG A 203 -6.14 -19.33 0.92
N TYR A 204 -5.34 -20.05 0.17
CA TYR A 204 -3.88 -19.85 0.11
C TYR A 204 -3.45 -18.94 -1.05
N PHE A 205 -4.38 -18.61 -1.95
CA PHE A 205 -4.07 -17.73 -3.07
C PHE A 205 -3.94 -16.26 -2.63
N LEU A 206 -2.86 -15.60 -3.03
CA LEU A 206 -2.59 -14.21 -2.64
C LEU A 206 -3.69 -13.25 -3.11
N PHE A 207 -4.18 -13.44 -4.34
CA PHE A 207 -5.22 -12.63 -4.95
C PHE A 207 -6.62 -13.22 -4.77
N PHE A 208 -6.81 -14.00 -3.70
CA PHE A 208 -8.10 -14.57 -3.34
C PHE A 208 -9.22 -13.52 -3.44
N ASN A 209 -10.23 -13.82 -4.27
CA ASN A 209 -11.32 -12.89 -4.51
C ASN A 209 -12.45 -13.12 -3.49
N PRO A 210 -12.71 -12.18 -2.59
CA PRO A 210 -13.75 -12.35 -1.57
C PRO A 210 -15.17 -12.33 -2.12
N TYR A 211 -15.36 -11.93 -3.37
CA TYR A 211 -16.67 -11.78 -4.02
C TYR A 211 -17.00 -12.92 -4.99
N ASP A 212 -16.02 -13.78 -5.30
CA ASP A 212 -16.16 -14.95 -6.15
C ASP A 212 -16.47 -16.20 -5.29
N ILE A 213 -17.73 -16.31 -4.86
CA ILE A 213 -18.18 -17.39 -3.98
C ILE A 213 -18.59 -18.59 -4.85
N PRO A 214 -17.92 -19.76 -4.72
CA PRO A 214 -18.31 -20.95 -5.47
C PRO A 214 -19.74 -21.40 -5.13
N ASP A 215 -20.54 -21.78 -6.14
CA ASP A 215 -21.96 -22.12 -6.01
C ASP A 215 -22.30 -23.18 -4.94
N GLN A 216 -21.35 -24.06 -4.61
CA GLN A 216 -21.54 -25.15 -3.67
C GLN A 216 -20.95 -24.86 -2.29
N MET A 217 -20.42 -23.66 -2.05
CA MET A 217 -19.74 -23.34 -0.81
C MET A 217 -20.69 -22.71 0.22
N ASP A 218 -20.61 -23.16 1.48
CA ASP A 218 -21.32 -22.51 2.57
C ASP A 218 -20.79 -21.08 2.77
N PRO A 219 -21.62 -20.03 2.72
CA PRO A 219 -21.21 -18.65 2.95
C PRO A 219 -20.44 -18.42 4.26
N GLN A 220 -20.80 -19.14 5.33
CA GLN A 220 -20.08 -19.03 6.60
C GLN A 220 -18.65 -19.59 6.52
N LEU A 221 -18.47 -20.68 5.78
CA LEU A 221 -17.14 -21.25 5.54
C LEU A 221 -16.29 -20.33 4.66
N TRP A 222 -16.92 -19.66 3.68
CA TRP A 222 -16.26 -18.67 2.84
C TRP A 222 -15.75 -17.48 3.65
N ASP A 223 -16.54 -16.93 4.56
CA ASP A 223 -16.12 -15.84 5.44
C ASP A 223 -14.93 -16.22 6.32
N ILE A 224 -14.91 -17.47 6.81
CA ILE A 224 -13.76 -17.99 7.58
C ILE A 224 -12.52 -18.09 6.70
N TRP A 225 -12.62 -18.58 5.47
CA TRP A 225 -11.52 -18.67 4.54
C TRP A 225 -10.98 -17.30 4.15
N MET A 226 -11.87 -16.35 3.88
CA MET A 226 -11.51 -14.97 3.62
C MET A 226 -10.73 -14.36 4.78
N LEU A 227 -11.20 -14.51 6.00
CA LEU A 227 -10.51 -14.01 7.20
C LEU A 227 -9.14 -14.66 7.36
N GLN A 228 -9.03 -15.98 7.21
CA GLN A 228 -7.76 -16.70 7.30
C GLN A 228 -6.76 -16.25 6.23
N ASN A 229 -7.22 -16.08 4.97
CA ASN A 229 -6.39 -15.56 3.90
C ASN A 229 -5.87 -14.16 4.25
N ARG A 230 -6.75 -13.24 4.64
CA ARG A 230 -6.37 -11.85 4.94
C ARG A 230 -5.41 -11.75 6.13
N LEU A 231 -5.64 -12.51 7.18
CA LEU A 231 -4.72 -12.57 8.32
C LEU A 231 -3.36 -13.16 7.94
N GLY A 232 -3.36 -14.21 7.11
CA GLY A 232 -2.13 -14.82 6.59
C GLY A 232 -1.33 -13.86 5.71
N VAL A 233 -1.98 -13.22 4.74
CA VAL A 233 -1.35 -12.24 3.83
C VAL A 233 -0.85 -11.01 4.60
N PHE A 234 -1.63 -10.51 5.56
CA PHE A 234 -1.21 -9.40 6.41
C PHE A 234 0.00 -9.77 7.27
N GLY A 235 -0.02 -10.97 7.88
CA GLY A 235 1.11 -11.50 8.65
C GLY A 235 2.38 -11.63 7.80
N LEU A 236 2.28 -12.15 6.58
CA LEU A 236 3.40 -12.19 5.64
C LEU A 236 3.91 -10.78 5.28
N GLY A 237 3.00 -9.83 5.10
CA GLY A 237 3.35 -8.42 4.88
C GLY A 237 4.14 -7.82 6.05
N LEU A 238 3.77 -8.12 7.30
CA LEU A 238 4.52 -7.72 8.49
C LEU A 238 5.90 -8.37 8.56
N VAL A 239 6.01 -9.65 8.20
CA VAL A 239 7.29 -10.36 8.12
C VAL A 239 8.21 -9.69 7.09
N MET A 240 7.71 -9.37 5.89
CA MET A 240 8.49 -8.66 4.86
C MET A 240 8.92 -7.27 5.36
N LEU A 241 8.03 -6.54 6.03
CA LEU A 241 8.33 -5.25 6.63
C LEU A 241 9.44 -5.33 7.70
N PHE A 242 9.41 -6.38 8.53
CA PHE A 242 10.42 -6.59 9.57
C PHE A 242 11.81 -6.88 9.00
N PHE A 243 11.87 -7.60 7.87
CA PHE A 243 13.13 -7.93 7.20
C PHE A 243 13.62 -6.87 6.20
N ALA A 244 12.82 -5.84 5.91
CA ALA A 244 13.19 -4.70 5.08
C ALA A 244 13.98 -3.66 5.87
#